data_4d52e1fd115c1b0565cf55513bdc8c67
#
_entry.id   4d52e1fd115c1b0565cf55513bdc8c67
#
_cell.length_a   1.000
_cell.length_b   1.000
_cell.length_c   1.000
_cell.angle_alpha   90.00
_cell.angle_beta   90.00
_cell.angle_gamma   90.00
#
_symmetry.space_group_name_H-M   'P 1'
#
loop_
_entity.id
_entity.type
_entity.pdbx_description
1 polymer ?
#
loop_
_entity_poly.entity_id
_entity_poly.type
_entity_poly.pdbx_seq_one_letter_code
_entity_poly.pdbx_strand_id
1 'polypeptide(L)'
;VEYKSIHKGVMHACGHDAHTAMLLGTAEVLSQLKDKIKGEVRFIFQPAEEGYAGAKFMIADGVIDGVDEIYGMHVWNYQPSGTIGIQDGPVMAAADMFTIKIQGVGGHGAAPQGTVDCVIVASHLIQALQTIVSRNTNPLESTVLSIGQVNGGYNFNIIADEIILRGTTRAYTEKNKQLIKNRMKEIVMGIEKTFSAKIKLDYKDGYPPVVNDKTITKNVERAAKIV
;
A
#
# COMPACT_ATOMS: atom_id res chain seq x y z
N VAL A 1 -25.53 6.69 -12.14
CA VAL A 1 -26.26 5.86 -11.15
C VAL A 1 -27.09 6.75 -10.24
N GLU A 2 -28.24 6.26 -9.80
CA GLU A 2 -29.19 7.03 -8.97
C GLU A 2 -28.59 7.44 -7.61
N TYR A 3 -27.74 6.59 -7.05
CA TYR A 3 -27.07 6.78 -5.74
C TYR A 3 -25.69 7.45 -5.84
N LYS A 4 -25.39 8.16 -6.92
CA LYS A 4 -24.13 8.91 -7.01
C LYS A 4 -24.04 9.98 -5.92
N SER A 5 -22.80 10.28 -5.47
CA SER A 5 -22.56 11.37 -4.53
C SER A 5 -23.13 12.70 -5.05
N ILE A 6 -23.80 13.43 -4.18
CA ILE A 6 -24.26 14.81 -4.45
C ILE A 6 -23.13 15.84 -4.25
N HIS A 7 -22.03 15.45 -3.64
CA HIS A 7 -20.86 16.28 -3.42
C HIS A 7 -19.87 16.12 -4.55
N LYS A 8 -19.56 17.20 -5.26
CA LYS A 8 -18.64 17.20 -6.39
C LYS A 8 -17.22 16.82 -5.93
N GLY A 9 -16.62 15.83 -6.60
CA GLY A 9 -15.24 15.43 -6.39
C GLY A 9 -15.00 14.46 -5.21
N VAL A 10 -16.06 14.04 -4.51
CA VAL A 10 -15.95 13.05 -3.43
C VAL A 10 -17.03 11.98 -3.55
N MET A 11 -16.68 10.75 -3.20
CA MET A 11 -17.60 9.61 -3.17
C MET A 11 -17.06 8.52 -2.24
N HIS A 12 -17.93 7.64 -1.77
CA HIS A 12 -17.53 6.38 -1.15
C HIS A 12 -17.13 5.37 -2.24
N ALA A 13 -15.83 5.30 -2.56
CA ALA A 13 -15.30 4.38 -3.58
C ALA A 13 -14.80 3.05 -2.99
N CYS A 14 -14.59 2.98 -1.67
CA CYS A 14 -14.04 1.83 -0.95
C CYS A 14 -15.02 1.16 0.03
N GLY A 15 -16.26 1.63 0.11
CA GLY A 15 -17.32 1.01 0.93
C GLY A 15 -17.23 1.27 2.44
N HIS A 16 -16.53 2.31 2.88
CA HIS A 16 -16.39 2.63 4.31
C HIS A 16 -17.72 3.00 4.98
N ASP A 17 -18.66 3.53 4.23
CA ASP A 17 -20.06 3.76 4.65
C ASP A 17 -20.76 2.45 5.01
N ALA A 18 -20.61 1.43 4.15
CA ALA A 18 -21.14 0.09 4.42
C ALA A 18 -20.45 -0.57 5.63
N HIS A 19 -19.11 -0.45 5.74
CA HIS A 19 -18.37 -0.98 6.89
C HIS A 19 -18.84 -0.37 8.21
N THR A 20 -19.05 0.95 8.24
CA THR A 20 -19.57 1.67 9.41
C THR A 20 -21.00 1.23 9.76
N ALA A 21 -21.87 1.12 8.75
CA ALA A 21 -23.25 0.68 8.94
C ALA A 21 -23.34 -0.76 9.48
N MET A 22 -22.52 -1.67 8.96
CA MET A 22 -22.44 -3.06 9.45
C MET A 22 -21.99 -3.11 10.91
N LEU A 23 -20.99 -2.32 11.30
CA LEU A 23 -20.49 -2.30 12.68
C LEU A 23 -21.52 -1.69 13.64
N LEU A 24 -22.25 -0.64 13.23
CA LEU A 24 -23.36 -0.07 14.01
C LEU A 24 -24.48 -1.09 14.22
N GLY A 25 -24.91 -1.78 13.18
CA GLY A 25 -25.90 -2.84 13.28
C GLY A 25 -25.44 -4.00 14.19
N THR A 26 -24.16 -4.38 14.09
CA THR A 26 -23.56 -5.38 14.98
C THR A 26 -23.60 -4.92 16.44
N ALA A 27 -23.27 -3.65 16.71
CA ALA A 27 -23.33 -3.08 18.05
C ALA A 27 -24.76 -3.10 18.63
N GLU A 28 -25.76 -2.74 17.81
CA GLU A 28 -27.16 -2.78 18.20
C GLU A 28 -27.60 -4.19 18.58
N VAL A 29 -27.33 -5.20 17.74
CA VAL A 29 -27.67 -6.60 17.99
C VAL A 29 -26.97 -7.12 19.26
N LEU A 30 -25.68 -6.90 19.40
CA LEU A 30 -24.91 -7.39 20.54
C LEU A 30 -25.30 -6.68 21.84
N SER A 31 -25.75 -5.43 21.81
CA SER A 31 -26.25 -4.73 22.98
C SER A 31 -27.51 -5.39 23.57
N GLN A 32 -28.34 -6.00 22.71
CA GLN A 32 -29.54 -6.76 23.12
C GLN A 32 -29.19 -8.16 23.66
N LEU A 33 -28.01 -8.67 23.36
CA LEU A 33 -27.52 -9.99 23.74
C LEU A 33 -26.42 -9.93 24.81
N LYS A 34 -26.23 -8.79 25.46
CA LYS A 34 -25.13 -8.57 26.42
C LYS A 34 -25.03 -9.63 27.51
N ASP A 35 -26.16 -10.12 28.01
CA ASP A 35 -26.20 -11.14 29.05
C ASP A 35 -25.75 -12.54 28.56
N LYS A 36 -25.63 -12.75 27.26
CA LYS A 36 -25.13 -13.99 26.63
C LYS A 36 -23.66 -13.90 26.27
N ILE A 37 -23.05 -12.69 26.28
CA ILE A 37 -21.66 -12.45 25.93
C ILE A 37 -20.78 -12.80 27.15
N LYS A 38 -19.83 -13.71 26.96
CA LYS A 38 -18.81 -14.04 27.97
C LYS A 38 -17.55 -13.27 27.68
N GLY A 39 -17.36 -12.13 28.31
CA GLY A 39 -16.23 -11.24 28.07
C GLY A 39 -16.67 -9.84 27.67
N GLU A 40 -15.82 -9.14 26.96
CA GLU A 40 -16.00 -7.76 26.51
C GLU A 40 -15.93 -7.67 24.98
N VAL A 41 -16.77 -6.83 24.38
CA VAL A 41 -16.71 -6.51 22.95
C VAL A 41 -16.47 -5.03 22.78
N ARG A 42 -15.37 -4.67 22.11
CA ARG A 42 -14.99 -3.31 21.80
C ARG A 42 -15.27 -3.00 20.34
N PHE A 43 -16.11 -2.02 20.06
CA PHE A 43 -16.41 -1.56 18.70
C PHE A 43 -15.43 -0.45 18.32
N ILE A 44 -14.65 -0.68 17.23
CA ILE A 44 -13.58 0.23 16.81
C ILE A 44 -13.99 0.87 15.48
N PHE A 45 -14.27 2.17 15.49
CA PHE A 45 -14.54 2.96 14.31
C PHE A 45 -13.28 3.77 13.97
N GLN A 46 -12.49 3.25 13.00
CA GLN A 46 -11.20 3.83 12.65
C GLN A 46 -11.38 5.01 11.69
N PRO A 47 -10.84 6.21 11.99
CA PRO A 47 -10.77 7.32 11.06
C PRO A 47 -9.59 7.19 10.12
N ALA A 48 -9.63 7.91 8.98
CA ALA A 48 -8.50 8.18 8.11
C ALA A 48 -7.70 6.94 7.67
N GLU A 49 -8.39 5.86 7.28
CA GLU A 49 -7.75 4.66 6.73
C GLU A 49 -7.00 4.99 5.44
N GLU A 50 -7.60 5.77 4.53
CA GLU A 50 -7.02 6.14 3.24
C GLU A 50 -5.81 7.07 3.39
N GLY A 51 -4.61 6.48 3.42
CA GLY A 51 -3.33 7.19 3.33
C GLY A 51 -2.76 7.80 4.61
N TYR A 52 -3.55 7.93 5.69
CA TYR A 52 -3.10 8.55 6.95
C TYR A 52 -2.82 7.55 8.07
N ALA A 53 -3.15 6.27 7.88
CA ALA A 53 -2.91 5.19 8.84
C ALA A 53 -3.53 5.47 10.23
N GLY A 54 -4.83 5.84 10.27
CA GLY A 54 -5.54 6.18 11.52
C GLY A 54 -5.46 5.10 12.58
N ALA A 55 -5.45 3.81 12.21
CA ALA A 55 -5.26 2.69 13.14
C ALA A 55 -3.97 2.83 13.97
N LYS A 56 -2.88 3.33 13.40
CA LYS A 56 -1.61 3.52 14.12
C LYS A 56 -1.74 4.46 15.31
N PHE A 57 -2.49 5.53 15.14
CA PHE A 57 -2.74 6.50 16.22
C PHE A 57 -3.67 5.91 17.28
N MET A 58 -4.73 5.22 16.88
CA MET A 58 -5.63 4.55 17.82
C MET A 58 -4.91 3.46 18.63
N ILE A 59 -4.00 2.71 18.02
CA ILE A 59 -3.16 1.73 18.71
C ILE A 59 -2.26 2.44 19.74
N ALA A 60 -1.64 3.55 19.37
CA ALA A 60 -0.82 4.34 20.30
C ALA A 60 -1.64 4.90 21.49
N ASP A 61 -2.92 5.16 21.27
CA ASP A 61 -3.89 5.58 22.31
C ASP A 61 -4.45 4.39 23.14
N GLY A 62 -3.98 3.16 22.89
CA GLY A 62 -4.36 1.97 23.67
C GLY A 62 -5.65 1.28 23.22
N VAL A 63 -6.15 1.51 22.00
CA VAL A 63 -7.44 0.94 21.54
C VAL A 63 -7.46 -0.59 21.54
N ILE A 64 -6.30 -1.25 21.45
CA ILE A 64 -6.18 -2.71 21.45
C ILE A 64 -5.66 -3.27 22.78
N ASP A 65 -5.48 -2.44 23.81
CA ASP A 65 -5.01 -2.93 25.11
C ASP A 65 -6.05 -3.88 25.73
N GLY A 66 -5.58 -5.09 26.10
CA GLY A 66 -6.43 -6.15 26.64
C GLY A 66 -7.35 -6.82 25.62
N VAL A 67 -7.14 -6.60 24.30
CA VAL A 67 -7.89 -7.28 23.24
C VAL A 67 -7.20 -8.59 22.88
N ASP A 68 -7.94 -9.71 22.99
CA ASP A 68 -7.45 -11.05 22.66
C ASP A 68 -7.58 -11.36 21.17
N GLU A 69 -8.66 -10.91 20.52
CA GLU A 69 -8.98 -11.17 19.12
C GLU A 69 -9.54 -9.90 18.46
N ILE A 70 -9.18 -9.64 17.21
CA ILE A 70 -9.73 -8.55 16.41
C ILE A 70 -10.32 -9.09 15.12
N TYR A 71 -11.50 -8.61 14.76
CA TYR A 71 -12.22 -8.97 13.55
C TYR A 71 -12.47 -7.74 12.70
N GLY A 72 -12.31 -7.88 11.38
CA GLY A 72 -12.65 -6.87 10.40
C GLY A 72 -13.23 -7.50 9.15
N MET A 73 -14.06 -6.75 8.44
CA MET A 73 -14.67 -7.17 7.19
C MET A 73 -14.59 -6.04 6.17
N HIS A 74 -14.31 -6.39 4.92
CA HIS A 74 -14.28 -5.43 3.82
C HIS A 74 -15.26 -5.88 2.74
N VAL A 75 -16.10 -4.98 2.22
CA VAL A 75 -16.91 -5.25 1.03
C VAL A 75 -16.02 -5.29 -0.21
N TRP A 76 -16.28 -6.22 -1.14
CA TRP A 76 -15.40 -6.46 -2.27
C TRP A 76 -16.19 -6.69 -3.55
N ASN A 77 -15.96 -5.89 -4.58
CA ASN A 77 -16.70 -5.94 -5.83
C ASN A 77 -16.20 -6.99 -6.84
N TYR A 78 -15.12 -7.70 -6.53
CA TYR A 78 -14.60 -8.77 -7.39
C TYR A 78 -15.16 -10.16 -7.05
N GLN A 79 -15.99 -10.25 -6.00
CA GLN A 79 -16.61 -11.50 -5.57
C GLN A 79 -18.12 -11.47 -5.86
N PRO A 80 -18.73 -12.62 -6.17
CA PRO A 80 -20.17 -12.71 -6.31
C PRO A 80 -20.91 -12.29 -5.04
N SER A 81 -22.05 -11.61 -5.19
CA SER A 81 -22.92 -11.29 -4.05
C SER A 81 -23.40 -12.57 -3.35
N GLY A 82 -23.50 -12.52 -2.02
CA GLY A 82 -23.87 -13.68 -1.20
C GLY A 82 -22.68 -14.61 -0.88
N THR A 83 -21.44 -14.21 -1.19
CA THR A 83 -20.24 -14.97 -0.80
C THR A 83 -19.41 -14.20 0.22
N ILE A 84 -18.68 -14.95 1.07
CA ILE A 84 -17.70 -14.41 2.02
C ILE A 84 -16.35 -15.03 1.69
N GLY A 85 -15.37 -14.18 1.38
CA GLY A 85 -13.98 -14.60 1.19
C GLY A 85 -13.27 -14.73 2.53
N ILE A 86 -12.77 -15.90 2.85
CA ILE A 86 -12.07 -16.20 4.11
C ILE A 86 -10.76 -16.92 3.77
N GLN A 87 -9.65 -16.46 4.34
CA GLN A 87 -8.34 -17.08 4.16
C GLN A 87 -7.49 -16.87 5.41
N ASP A 88 -6.77 -17.90 5.85
CA ASP A 88 -5.71 -17.79 6.85
C ASP A 88 -4.40 -17.29 6.23
N GLY A 89 -3.49 -16.77 7.06
CA GLY A 89 -2.22 -16.23 6.60
C GLY A 89 -2.36 -14.84 5.95
N PRO A 90 -1.44 -14.48 5.03
CA PRO A 90 -1.44 -13.17 4.39
C PRO A 90 -2.64 -12.97 3.47
N VAL A 91 -3.45 -11.93 3.72
CA VAL A 91 -4.68 -11.63 2.93
C VAL A 91 -4.62 -10.28 2.25
N MET A 92 -3.96 -9.27 2.84
CA MET A 92 -3.75 -7.97 2.22
C MET A 92 -2.27 -7.59 2.26
N ALA A 93 -1.75 -7.08 1.16
CA ALA A 93 -0.36 -6.68 1.06
C ALA A 93 -0.08 -5.39 1.81
N ALA A 94 1.14 -5.25 2.33
CA ALA A 94 1.68 -3.95 2.71
C ALA A 94 1.60 -2.98 1.53
N ALA A 95 1.36 -1.70 1.82
CA ALA A 95 1.21 -0.65 0.81
C ALA A 95 2.14 0.51 1.12
N ASP A 96 3.28 0.56 0.42
CA ASP A 96 4.26 1.62 0.58
C ASP A 96 4.31 2.51 -0.67
N MET A 97 4.84 3.72 -0.49
CA MET A 97 5.04 4.69 -1.56
C MET A 97 6.50 5.13 -1.62
N PHE A 98 6.95 5.51 -2.81
CA PHE A 98 8.28 6.11 -2.95
C PHE A 98 8.29 7.24 -3.95
N THR A 99 9.22 8.16 -3.73
CA THR A 99 9.59 9.20 -4.69
C THR A 99 11.10 9.14 -4.90
N ILE A 100 11.53 9.11 -6.15
CA ILE A 100 12.93 9.17 -6.53
C ILE A 100 13.14 10.45 -7.31
N LYS A 101 14.02 11.31 -6.82
CA LYS A 101 14.45 12.53 -7.49
C LYS A 101 15.83 12.30 -8.07
N ILE A 102 15.96 12.42 -9.39
CA ILE A 102 17.22 12.32 -10.13
C ILE A 102 17.63 13.73 -10.54
N GLN A 103 18.83 14.12 -10.18
CA GLN A 103 19.45 15.40 -10.56
C GLN A 103 20.74 15.16 -11.32
N GLY A 104 20.84 15.76 -12.46
CA GLY A 104 21.99 15.71 -13.37
C GLY A 104 22.49 17.09 -13.75
N VAL A 105 22.96 17.20 -14.99
CA VAL A 105 23.39 18.46 -15.60
C VAL A 105 22.74 18.58 -16.96
N GLY A 106 21.84 19.54 -17.09
CA GLY A 106 21.13 19.82 -18.34
C GLY A 106 22.02 20.48 -19.37
N GLY A 107 21.53 20.55 -20.63
CA GLY A 107 22.25 21.19 -21.69
C GLY A 107 21.55 21.12 -23.06
N HIS A 108 22.25 21.53 -24.07
CA HIS A 108 21.74 21.49 -25.44
C HIS A 108 21.75 20.05 -25.98
N GLY A 109 20.64 19.58 -26.56
CA GLY A 109 20.49 18.19 -27.04
C GLY A 109 21.53 17.74 -28.05
N ALA A 110 22.16 18.68 -28.82
CA ALA A 110 23.23 18.40 -29.76
C ALA A 110 24.64 18.45 -29.14
N ALA A 111 24.79 18.76 -27.85
CA ALA A 111 26.07 18.84 -27.13
C ALA A 111 26.02 18.04 -25.80
N PRO A 112 25.75 16.72 -25.85
CA PRO A 112 25.50 15.91 -24.64
C PRO A 112 26.77 15.64 -23.82
N GLN A 113 27.96 15.77 -24.35
CA GLN A 113 29.25 15.44 -23.72
C GLN A 113 29.53 16.27 -22.43
N GLY A 114 28.87 17.42 -22.25
CA GLY A 114 29.00 18.27 -21.09
C GLY A 114 27.85 18.07 -20.04
N THR A 115 27.02 17.05 -20.22
CA THR A 115 25.80 16.87 -19.47
C THR A 115 25.79 15.55 -18.67
N VAL A 116 24.85 15.47 -17.72
CA VAL A 116 24.40 14.22 -17.10
C VAL A 116 22.92 14.11 -17.39
N ASP A 117 22.57 13.32 -18.39
CA ASP A 117 21.21 13.21 -18.92
C ASP A 117 20.28 12.41 -17.98
N CYS A 118 19.38 13.13 -17.29
CA CYS A 118 18.46 12.53 -16.34
C CYS A 118 17.46 11.56 -16.98
N VAL A 119 17.13 11.70 -18.28
CA VAL A 119 16.24 10.77 -18.98
C VAL A 119 16.92 9.41 -19.15
N ILE A 120 18.21 9.42 -19.54
CA ILE A 120 19.00 8.18 -19.64
C ILE A 120 19.17 7.54 -18.27
N VAL A 121 19.54 8.32 -17.24
CA VAL A 121 19.66 7.80 -15.86
C VAL A 121 18.35 7.17 -15.39
N ALA A 122 17.21 7.84 -15.60
CA ALA A 122 15.89 7.34 -15.23
C ALA A 122 15.55 6.03 -15.95
N SER A 123 15.86 5.92 -17.24
CA SER A 123 15.59 4.69 -18.01
C SER A 123 16.31 3.48 -17.44
N HIS A 124 17.60 3.61 -17.10
CA HIS A 124 18.38 2.54 -16.46
C HIS A 124 17.88 2.23 -15.04
N LEU A 125 17.55 3.25 -14.26
CA LEU A 125 17.02 3.06 -12.92
C LEU A 125 15.69 2.33 -12.94
N ILE A 126 14.76 2.69 -13.82
CA ILE A 126 13.46 2.02 -13.98
C ILE A 126 13.65 0.52 -14.28
N GLN A 127 14.50 0.18 -15.23
CA GLN A 127 14.79 -1.20 -15.60
C GLN A 127 15.44 -1.97 -14.44
N ALA A 128 16.44 -1.38 -13.78
CA ALA A 128 17.13 -2.02 -12.66
C ALA A 128 16.18 -2.29 -11.48
N LEU A 129 15.26 -1.38 -11.18
CA LEU A 129 14.27 -1.56 -10.11
C LEU A 129 13.34 -2.74 -10.37
N GLN A 130 12.98 -3.05 -11.63
CA GLN A 130 12.14 -4.22 -11.96
C GLN A 130 12.83 -5.54 -11.63
N THR A 131 14.17 -5.57 -11.53
CA THR A 131 14.92 -6.78 -11.15
C THR A 131 14.65 -7.19 -9.69
N ILE A 132 14.20 -6.30 -8.84
CA ILE A 132 13.84 -6.61 -7.46
C ILE A 132 12.75 -7.68 -7.43
N VAL A 133 11.67 -7.49 -8.18
CA VAL A 133 10.58 -8.45 -8.29
C VAL A 133 11.01 -9.70 -9.05
N SER A 134 11.65 -9.51 -10.21
CA SER A 134 11.93 -10.63 -11.12
C SER A 134 13.16 -11.46 -10.76
N ARG A 135 14.08 -10.97 -9.92
CA ARG A 135 15.39 -11.63 -9.63
C ARG A 135 15.76 -11.69 -8.15
N ASN A 136 15.10 -10.92 -7.26
CA ASN A 136 15.44 -10.94 -5.84
C ASN A 136 14.31 -11.50 -4.97
N THR A 137 13.06 -11.46 -5.41
CA THR A 137 11.93 -12.07 -4.70
C THR A 137 11.83 -13.57 -5.03
N ASN A 138 11.50 -14.39 -4.03
CA ASN A 138 11.16 -15.79 -4.25
C ASN A 138 9.95 -15.90 -5.20
N PRO A 139 10.00 -16.69 -6.28
CA PRO A 139 8.88 -16.84 -7.22
C PRO A 139 7.56 -17.30 -6.61
N LEU A 140 7.58 -17.93 -5.44
CA LEU A 140 6.40 -18.37 -4.70
C LEU A 140 5.82 -17.27 -3.78
N GLU A 141 6.48 -16.12 -3.70
CA GLU A 141 6.07 -15.00 -2.86
C GLU A 141 5.68 -13.81 -3.75
N SER A 142 4.47 -13.28 -3.54
CA SER A 142 3.99 -12.18 -4.36
C SER A 142 4.51 -10.83 -3.87
N THR A 143 5.11 -10.07 -4.79
CA THR A 143 5.53 -8.68 -4.57
C THR A 143 5.24 -7.84 -5.79
N VAL A 144 5.06 -6.54 -5.58
CA VAL A 144 4.86 -5.57 -6.65
C VAL A 144 5.78 -4.37 -6.44
N LEU A 145 6.38 -3.87 -7.51
CA LEU A 145 7.02 -2.57 -7.60
C LEU A 145 6.53 -1.90 -8.88
N SER A 146 5.78 -0.82 -8.73
CA SER A 146 5.24 -0.07 -9.87
C SER A 146 5.68 1.37 -9.82
N ILE A 147 6.17 1.88 -10.96
CA ILE A 147 6.41 3.30 -11.18
C ILE A 147 5.22 3.83 -11.97
N GLY A 148 4.35 4.58 -11.30
CA GLY A 148 3.11 5.10 -11.87
C GLY A 148 3.26 6.50 -12.47
N GLN A 149 4.36 7.21 -12.16
CA GLN A 149 4.55 8.58 -12.60
C GLN A 149 6.02 8.85 -12.92
N VAL A 150 6.25 9.47 -14.09
CA VAL A 150 7.55 9.96 -14.56
C VAL A 150 7.35 11.41 -14.99
N ASN A 151 8.03 12.35 -14.35
CA ASN A 151 7.94 13.78 -14.65
C ASN A 151 9.33 14.38 -14.86
N GLY A 152 9.49 15.17 -15.89
CA GLY A 152 10.68 15.94 -16.18
C GLY A 152 10.81 16.28 -17.67
N GLY A 153 11.84 17.07 -17.98
CA GLY A 153 12.06 17.60 -19.31
C GLY A 153 11.34 18.93 -19.56
N TYR A 154 11.84 19.68 -20.51
CA TYR A 154 11.38 21.05 -20.82
C TYR A 154 10.98 21.19 -22.28
N ASN A 155 11.85 20.72 -23.19
CA ASN A 155 11.62 20.78 -24.62
C ASN A 155 12.39 19.65 -25.32
N PHE A 156 12.01 19.29 -26.56
CA PHE A 156 12.58 18.18 -27.31
C PHE A 156 14.09 18.28 -27.60
N ASN A 157 14.66 19.46 -27.57
CA ASN A 157 16.08 19.75 -27.86
C ASN A 157 16.89 20.16 -26.60
N ILE A 158 16.34 20.00 -25.39
CA ILE A 158 16.97 20.30 -24.11
C ILE A 158 17.13 19.02 -23.33
N ILE A 159 18.36 18.70 -22.91
CA ILE A 159 18.63 17.61 -21.97
C ILE A 159 18.15 18.02 -20.59
N ALA A 160 17.29 17.20 -20.01
CA ALA A 160 16.72 17.46 -18.69
C ALA A 160 17.77 17.30 -17.57
N ASP A 161 17.81 18.25 -16.67
CA ASP A 161 18.64 18.22 -15.45
C ASP A 161 17.94 17.60 -14.24
N GLU A 162 16.63 17.33 -14.36
CA GLU A 162 15.85 16.71 -13.30
C GLU A 162 14.78 15.76 -13.85
N ILE A 163 14.65 14.59 -13.20
CA ILE A 163 13.51 13.68 -13.40
C ILE A 163 12.99 13.25 -12.01
N ILE A 164 11.68 13.21 -11.87
CA ILE A 164 10.99 12.68 -10.67
C ILE A 164 10.20 11.44 -11.04
N LEU A 165 10.50 10.34 -10.36
CA LEU A 165 9.75 9.09 -10.43
C LEU A 165 8.92 8.94 -9.15
N ARG A 166 7.64 8.54 -9.28
CA ARG A 166 6.81 8.17 -8.14
C ARG A 166 6.20 6.81 -8.36
N GLY A 167 6.14 6.03 -7.29
CA GLY A 167 5.65 4.68 -7.38
C GLY A 167 5.19 4.11 -6.07
N THR A 168 4.82 2.85 -6.12
CA THR A 168 4.31 2.09 -4.99
C THR A 168 4.91 0.69 -4.97
N THR A 169 5.00 0.11 -3.78
CA THR A 169 5.37 -1.30 -3.59
C THR A 169 4.29 -2.04 -2.82
N ARG A 170 4.21 -3.36 -3.05
CA ARG A 170 3.35 -4.27 -2.31
C ARG A 170 4.13 -5.50 -1.91
N ALA A 171 3.91 -5.99 -0.68
CA ALA A 171 4.49 -7.22 -0.18
C ALA A 171 3.55 -7.87 0.84
N TYR A 172 3.43 -9.20 0.83
CA TYR A 172 2.60 -9.94 1.77
C TYR A 172 3.34 -10.35 3.05
N THR A 173 4.66 -10.07 3.13
CA THR A 173 5.47 -10.33 4.32
C THR A 173 6.37 -9.14 4.63
N GLU A 174 6.65 -8.92 5.92
CA GLU A 174 7.57 -7.88 6.34
C GLU A 174 8.99 -8.11 5.78
N LYS A 175 9.41 -9.38 5.67
CA LYS A 175 10.67 -9.78 5.04
C LYS A 175 10.80 -9.24 3.63
N ASN A 176 9.79 -9.43 2.79
CA ASN A 176 9.81 -8.95 1.41
C ASN A 176 9.68 -7.43 1.30
N LYS A 177 8.92 -6.80 2.20
CA LYS A 177 8.87 -5.35 2.32
C LYS A 177 10.28 -4.77 2.56
N GLN A 178 11.02 -5.31 3.53
CA GLN A 178 12.38 -4.88 3.82
C GLN A 178 13.36 -5.22 2.68
N LEU A 179 13.20 -6.38 2.04
CA LEU A 179 13.99 -6.74 0.85
C LEU A 179 13.85 -5.67 -0.23
N ILE A 180 12.62 -5.32 -0.62
CA ILE A 180 12.35 -4.30 -1.64
C ILE A 180 13.02 -2.98 -1.26
N LYS A 181 12.78 -2.49 -0.04
CA LYS A 181 13.32 -1.22 0.45
C LYS A 181 14.84 -1.17 0.42
N ASN A 182 15.51 -2.24 0.84
CA ASN A 182 16.97 -2.32 0.84
C ASN A 182 17.53 -2.41 -0.57
N ARG A 183 16.96 -3.25 -1.42
CA ARG A 183 17.39 -3.38 -2.82
C ARG A 183 17.20 -2.09 -3.61
N MET A 184 16.11 -1.35 -3.39
CA MET A 184 15.92 -0.03 -3.99
C MET A 184 17.07 0.93 -3.64
N LYS A 185 17.48 0.97 -2.36
CA LYS A 185 18.60 1.81 -1.92
C LYS A 185 19.92 1.43 -2.62
N GLU A 186 20.20 0.14 -2.69
CA GLU A 186 21.43 -0.37 -3.32
C GLU A 186 21.46 -0.07 -4.81
N ILE A 187 20.35 -0.26 -5.51
CA ILE A 187 20.24 0.05 -6.95
C ILE A 187 20.39 1.54 -7.19
N VAL A 188 19.73 2.38 -6.39
CA VAL A 188 19.84 3.83 -6.48
C VAL A 188 21.30 4.26 -6.31
N MET A 189 22.01 3.79 -5.29
CA MET A 189 23.42 4.09 -5.09
C MET A 189 24.31 3.61 -6.25
N GLY A 190 24.03 2.44 -6.80
CA GLY A 190 24.75 1.90 -7.95
C GLY A 190 24.58 2.75 -9.22
N ILE A 191 23.35 3.14 -9.53
CA ILE A 191 23.01 4.00 -10.67
C ILE A 191 23.60 5.42 -10.49
N GLU A 192 23.46 5.98 -9.30
CA GLU A 192 24.05 7.29 -8.96
C GLU A 192 25.55 7.33 -9.26
N LYS A 193 26.29 6.31 -8.81
CA LYS A 193 27.73 6.18 -9.06
C LYS A 193 28.05 5.95 -10.54
N THR A 194 27.27 5.11 -11.22
CA THR A 194 27.52 4.74 -12.61
C THR A 194 27.36 5.94 -13.55
N PHE A 195 26.40 6.79 -13.31
CA PHE A 195 26.06 7.91 -14.18
C PHE A 195 26.51 9.27 -13.68
N SER A 196 27.17 9.33 -12.51
CA SER A 196 27.57 10.58 -11.84
C SER A 196 26.41 11.56 -11.62
N ALA A 197 25.20 11.03 -11.48
CA ALA A 197 24.00 11.79 -11.14
C ALA A 197 23.87 11.89 -9.60
N LYS A 198 23.02 12.79 -9.10
CA LYS A 198 22.57 12.80 -7.69
C LYS A 198 21.18 12.21 -7.61
N ILE A 199 21.00 11.16 -6.82
CA ILE A 199 19.71 10.48 -6.73
C ILE A 199 19.25 10.41 -5.28
N LYS A 200 18.08 10.98 -5.00
CA LYS A 200 17.46 10.92 -3.67
C LYS A 200 16.24 10.00 -3.71
N LEU A 201 16.26 8.94 -2.90
CA LEU A 201 15.12 8.07 -2.64
C LEU A 201 14.43 8.51 -1.33
N ASP A 202 13.17 8.90 -1.44
CA ASP A 202 12.24 9.06 -0.32
C ASP A 202 11.27 7.88 -0.32
N TYR A 203 11.42 6.97 0.63
CA TYR A 203 10.57 5.78 0.79
C TYR A 203 9.70 5.95 2.03
N LYS A 204 8.39 5.94 1.83
CA LYS A 204 7.40 6.10 2.89
C LYS A 204 6.77 4.75 3.19
N ASP A 205 7.05 4.26 4.39
CA ASP A 205 6.38 3.08 4.92
C ASP A 205 4.90 3.39 5.14
N GLY A 206 4.03 2.60 4.54
CA GLY A 206 2.60 2.63 4.74
C GLY A 206 2.13 1.51 5.67
N TYR A 207 0.98 0.91 5.35
CA TYR A 207 0.44 -0.17 6.17
C TYR A 207 1.28 -1.45 6.10
N PRO A 208 1.39 -2.19 7.22
CA PRO A 208 1.92 -3.54 7.20
C PRO A 208 0.97 -4.50 6.46
N PRO A 209 1.44 -5.71 6.08
CA PRO A 209 0.54 -6.73 5.55
C PRO A 209 -0.47 -7.17 6.60
N VAL A 210 -1.69 -7.50 6.17
CA VAL A 210 -2.68 -8.16 7.03
C VAL A 210 -2.44 -9.67 6.98
N VAL A 211 -2.19 -10.25 8.15
CA VAL A 211 -1.95 -11.67 8.30
C VAL A 211 -2.98 -12.24 9.28
N ASN A 212 -3.91 -13.04 8.77
CA ASN A 212 -4.96 -13.63 9.59
C ASN A 212 -4.43 -14.81 10.41
N ASP A 213 -4.77 -14.83 11.70
CA ASP A 213 -4.51 -15.99 12.55
C ASP A 213 -5.34 -17.20 12.11
N LYS A 214 -4.70 -18.36 12.06
CA LYS A 214 -5.32 -19.60 11.57
C LYS A 214 -6.47 -20.08 12.43
N THR A 215 -6.38 -19.91 13.76
CA THR A 215 -7.41 -20.36 14.70
C THR A 215 -8.64 -19.46 14.65
N ILE A 216 -8.39 -18.14 14.64
CA ILE A 216 -9.44 -17.13 14.54
C ILE A 216 -10.17 -17.24 13.20
N THR A 217 -9.43 -17.44 12.10
CA THR A 217 -10.00 -17.64 10.76
C THR A 217 -10.97 -18.83 10.71
N LYS A 218 -10.66 -19.95 11.39
CA LYS A 218 -11.59 -21.08 11.52
C LYS A 218 -12.87 -20.75 12.28
N ASN A 219 -12.80 -19.85 13.27
CA ASN A 219 -14.00 -19.39 13.99
C ASN A 219 -14.90 -18.57 13.04
N VAL A 220 -14.30 -17.68 12.23
CA VAL A 220 -15.04 -16.90 11.22
C VAL A 220 -15.66 -17.83 10.18
N GLU A 221 -14.93 -18.84 9.68
CA GLU A 221 -15.44 -19.83 8.72
C GLU A 221 -16.66 -20.60 9.27
N ARG A 222 -16.61 -21.01 10.55
CA ARG A 222 -17.75 -21.66 11.20
C ARG A 222 -18.97 -20.74 11.30
N ALA A 223 -18.75 -19.49 11.69
CA ALA A 223 -19.83 -18.51 11.77
C ALA A 223 -20.46 -18.25 10.40
N ALA A 224 -19.66 -18.10 9.35
CA ALA A 224 -20.12 -17.87 7.99
C ALA A 224 -20.96 -19.04 7.40
N LYS A 225 -20.76 -20.26 7.87
CA LYS A 225 -21.55 -21.44 7.45
C LYS A 225 -22.93 -21.53 8.10
N ILE A 226 -23.21 -20.70 9.12
CA ILE A 226 -24.48 -20.72 9.86
C ILE A 226 -25.48 -19.71 9.24
N VAL A 227 -24.98 -18.69 8.58
CA VAL A 227 -25.76 -17.64 7.90
C VAL A 227 -25.83 -17.89 6.41
#